data_f835fa7907049de3f26492e3f754c599
#
_entry.id   f835fa7907049de3f26492e3f754c599
#
_cell.length_a   1.000
_cell.length_b   1.000
_cell.length_c   1.000
_cell.angle_alpha   90.00
_cell.angle_beta   90.00
_cell.angle_gamma   90.00
#
_symmetry.space_group_name_H-M   'P 1'
#
loop_
_entity.id
_entity.type
_entity.pdbx_description
1 polymer ?
#
loop_
_entity_poly.entity_id
_entity_poly.type
_entity_poly.pdbx_seq_one_letter_code
_entity_poly.pdbx_strand_id
1 'polypeptide(L)'
;MIIRRFPAAQDPVVLSQFDLILEERHFARSRFRIRESRALSSPFVTGLLHPVIVVPTLTLSQQEWYYVLSHETAHYLHGDTIYLGLIELLRVVFWWNPLFYLFHRKIGIYIEESADLLATELLDDMEKMEYLECLVKVAKQSIHNPLLSSSGLSFDGYTNSELTQRYCNVMESIDAPQTSRRKRGQYGFVAMMLLVTFLSYAVVIEPTSLDLPADEPNAFSIPCLLYT
;
A
#
# COMPACT_ATOMS: atom_id res chain seq x y z
N MET A 1 16.71 6.43 4.76
CA MET A 1 17.10 7.87 4.85
C MET A 1 17.50 8.50 3.50
N ILE A 2 17.06 7.89 2.40
CA ILE A 2 17.39 8.30 0.99
C ILE A 2 16.55 9.51 0.55
N ILE A 3 15.35 9.66 1.07
CA ILE A 3 14.34 10.65 0.64
C ILE A 3 14.78 12.12 0.87
N ARG A 4 15.65 12.37 1.83
CA ARG A 4 16.20 13.71 2.08
C ARG A 4 17.12 14.23 0.96
N ARG A 5 17.54 13.36 0.03
CA ARG A 5 18.43 13.71 -1.10
C ARG A 5 17.66 14.25 -2.31
N PHE A 6 16.36 14.04 -2.40
CA PHE A 6 15.58 14.60 -3.51
C PHE A 6 15.44 16.12 -3.37
N PRO A 7 15.58 16.89 -4.45
CA PRO A 7 15.36 18.33 -4.44
C PRO A 7 13.91 18.66 -4.05
N ALA A 8 13.70 19.86 -3.53
CA ALA A 8 12.34 20.36 -3.35
C ALA A 8 11.70 20.56 -4.72
N ALA A 9 10.41 20.24 -4.85
CA ALA A 9 9.66 20.50 -6.07
C ALA A 9 9.65 22.02 -6.34
N GLN A 10 9.91 22.40 -7.58
CA GLN A 10 10.01 23.80 -8.01
C GLN A 10 8.88 24.19 -8.97
N ASP A 11 8.12 23.22 -9.46
CA ASP A 11 7.01 23.47 -10.38
C ASP A 11 5.90 24.26 -9.65
N PRO A 12 5.62 25.51 -10.09
CA PRO A 12 4.62 26.35 -9.47
C PRO A 12 3.21 25.76 -9.58
N VAL A 13 2.92 24.98 -10.63
CA VAL A 13 1.63 24.30 -10.81
C VAL A 13 1.44 23.25 -9.72
N VAL A 14 2.44 22.39 -9.49
CA VAL A 14 2.39 21.36 -8.44
C VAL A 14 2.20 22.00 -7.05
N LEU A 15 2.93 23.07 -6.78
CA LEU A 15 2.85 23.73 -5.46
C LEU A 15 1.50 24.40 -5.25
N SER A 16 0.95 25.09 -6.27
CA SER A 16 -0.36 25.76 -6.16
C SER A 16 -1.51 24.76 -5.99
N GLN A 17 -1.49 23.65 -6.72
CA GLN A 17 -2.52 22.61 -6.58
C GLN A 17 -2.44 21.93 -5.21
N PHE A 18 -1.24 21.73 -4.71
CA PHE A 18 -1.09 21.15 -3.39
C PHE A 18 -1.55 22.09 -2.27
N ASP A 19 -1.30 23.39 -2.39
CA ASP A 19 -1.78 24.37 -1.42
C ASP A 19 -3.31 24.41 -1.40
N LEU A 20 -3.97 24.31 -2.56
CA LEU A 20 -5.42 24.21 -2.68
C LEU A 20 -5.96 22.98 -1.92
N ILE A 21 -5.38 21.81 -2.15
CA ILE A 21 -5.81 20.55 -1.48
C ILE A 21 -5.63 20.66 0.04
N LEU A 22 -4.55 21.26 0.51
CA LEU A 22 -4.33 21.41 1.95
C LEU A 22 -5.33 22.36 2.58
N GLU A 23 -5.72 23.42 1.88
CA GLU A 23 -6.76 24.35 2.32
C GLU A 23 -8.14 23.65 2.39
N GLU A 24 -8.53 22.94 1.36
CA GLU A 24 -9.76 22.15 1.32
C GLU A 24 -9.84 21.10 2.43
N ARG A 25 -8.72 20.46 2.75
CA ARG A 25 -8.63 19.44 3.80
C ARG A 25 -8.25 20.00 5.18
N HIS A 26 -8.17 21.32 5.34
CA HIS A 26 -7.83 22.03 6.60
C HIS A 26 -6.47 21.62 7.21
N PHE A 27 -5.46 21.38 6.39
CA PHE A 27 -4.11 21.06 6.85
C PHE A 27 -3.15 22.24 6.79
N ALA A 28 -2.27 22.34 7.80
CA ALA A 28 -1.21 23.32 7.79
C ALA A 28 -0.12 22.94 6.78
N ARG A 29 0.22 23.85 5.87
CA ARG A 29 1.28 23.69 4.86
C ARG A 29 2.63 23.27 5.46
N SER A 30 2.97 23.79 6.63
CA SER A 30 4.25 23.52 7.30
C SER A 30 4.46 22.03 7.65
N ARG A 31 3.40 21.25 7.68
CA ARG A 31 3.45 19.83 8.00
C ARG A 31 4.00 18.99 6.87
N PHE A 32 3.75 19.40 5.62
CA PHE A 32 4.06 18.64 4.41
C PHE A 32 5.29 19.17 3.67
N ARG A 33 5.96 18.28 2.97
CA ARG A 33 7.05 18.62 2.05
C ARG A 33 6.81 17.94 0.71
N ILE A 34 6.99 18.68 -0.38
CA ILE A 34 6.98 18.11 -1.72
C ILE A 34 8.40 18.07 -2.24
N ARG A 35 8.75 16.95 -2.82
CA ARG A 35 10.03 16.71 -3.45
C ARG A 35 9.84 16.18 -4.84
N GLU A 36 10.79 16.44 -5.72
CA GLU A 36 10.78 15.98 -7.09
C GLU A 36 11.89 14.96 -7.32
N SER A 37 11.60 13.91 -8.11
CA SER A 37 12.59 12.92 -8.47
C SER A 37 12.37 12.43 -9.90
N ARG A 38 13.41 12.55 -10.73
CA ARG A 38 13.43 11.95 -12.08
C ARG A 38 13.60 10.43 -12.05
N ALA A 39 13.94 9.91 -10.88
CA ALA A 39 14.21 8.49 -10.71
C ALA A 39 12.93 7.68 -10.38
N LEU A 40 11.78 8.29 -10.28
CA LEU A 40 10.53 7.64 -9.95
C LEU A 40 9.61 7.54 -11.16
N SER A 41 8.85 6.46 -11.21
CA SER A 41 7.83 6.22 -12.23
C SER A 41 6.42 6.67 -11.77
N SER A 42 6.16 6.66 -10.46
CA SER A 42 4.89 7.07 -9.89
C SER A 42 5.08 7.98 -8.68
N PRO A 43 4.12 8.86 -8.37
CA PRO A 43 4.11 9.60 -7.12
C PRO A 43 4.01 8.65 -5.93
N PHE A 44 4.40 9.10 -4.76
CA PHE A 44 4.12 8.41 -3.50
C PHE A 44 4.25 9.33 -2.29
N VAL A 45 3.53 9.03 -1.24
CA VAL A 45 3.65 9.69 0.06
C VAL A 45 4.39 8.81 1.06
N THR A 46 5.20 9.42 1.92
CA THR A 46 5.92 8.73 2.98
C THR A 46 6.15 9.63 4.17
N GLY A 47 6.39 9.02 5.32
CA GLY A 47 6.62 9.74 6.58
C GLY A 47 5.36 9.90 7.42
N LEU A 48 5.46 9.52 8.69
CA LEU A 48 4.34 9.47 9.62
C LEU A 48 4.00 10.84 10.23
N LEU A 49 5.01 11.51 10.76
CA LEU A 49 4.84 12.80 11.46
C LEU A 49 5.10 14.00 10.56
N HIS A 50 5.97 13.85 9.58
CA HIS A 50 6.33 14.85 8.60
C HIS A 50 6.21 14.23 7.21
N PRO A 51 5.00 14.19 6.64
CA PRO A 51 4.77 13.59 5.34
C PRO A 51 5.57 14.29 4.25
N VAL A 52 6.16 13.48 3.39
CA VAL A 52 6.87 13.92 2.21
C VAL A 52 6.20 13.26 1.01
N ILE A 53 5.64 14.07 0.13
CA ILE A 53 5.14 13.61 -1.16
C ILE A 53 6.27 13.75 -2.16
N VAL A 54 6.61 12.67 -2.82
CA VAL A 54 7.61 12.67 -3.88
C VAL A 54 6.90 12.51 -5.22
N VAL A 55 7.08 13.49 -6.09
CA VAL A 55 6.47 13.52 -7.41
C VAL A 55 7.51 13.19 -8.47
N PRO A 56 7.21 12.35 -9.46
CA PRO A 56 8.04 12.14 -10.63
C PRO A 56 7.88 13.30 -11.62
N THR A 57 8.78 13.38 -12.60
CA THR A 57 8.64 14.32 -13.71
C THR A 57 7.60 13.77 -14.69
N LEU A 58 6.34 14.20 -14.55
CA LEU A 58 5.21 13.82 -15.41
C LEU A 58 4.73 15.03 -16.21
N THR A 59 4.21 14.77 -17.40
CA THR A 59 3.57 15.79 -18.24
C THR A 59 2.06 15.76 -17.97
N LEU A 60 1.64 16.52 -16.97
CA LEU A 60 0.26 16.60 -16.52
C LEU A 60 -0.25 18.04 -16.61
N SER A 61 -1.55 18.19 -16.84
CA SER A 61 -2.24 19.49 -16.75
C SER A 61 -2.39 19.90 -15.28
N GLN A 62 -2.80 21.13 -15.05
CA GLN A 62 -3.07 21.65 -13.70
C GLN A 62 -4.12 20.80 -12.96
N GLN A 63 -5.20 20.42 -13.64
CA GLN A 63 -6.27 19.61 -13.07
C GLN A 63 -5.81 18.17 -12.77
N GLU A 64 -5.03 17.59 -13.68
CA GLU A 64 -4.46 16.25 -13.46
C GLU A 64 -3.50 16.23 -12.26
N TRP A 65 -2.73 17.32 -12.04
CA TRP A 65 -1.91 17.44 -10.83
C TRP A 65 -2.75 17.51 -9.56
N TYR A 66 -3.88 18.21 -9.60
CA TYR A 66 -4.82 18.21 -8.47
C TYR A 66 -5.28 16.78 -8.13
N TYR A 67 -5.68 16.00 -9.13
CA TYR A 67 -6.14 14.63 -8.93
C TYR A 67 -5.04 13.72 -8.34
N VAL A 68 -3.83 13.78 -8.89
CA VAL A 68 -2.69 12.99 -8.41
C VAL A 68 -2.34 13.36 -6.96
N LEU A 69 -2.23 14.64 -6.66
CA LEU A 69 -1.87 15.10 -5.32
C LEU A 69 -2.98 14.85 -4.29
N SER A 70 -4.25 14.93 -4.69
CA SER A 70 -5.40 14.56 -3.86
C SER A 70 -5.35 13.09 -3.48
N HIS A 71 -5.04 12.20 -4.43
CA HIS A 71 -4.85 10.78 -4.19
C HIS A 71 -3.69 10.50 -3.20
N GLU A 72 -2.52 11.10 -3.41
CA GLU A 72 -1.37 10.94 -2.50
C GLU A 72 -1.67 11.48 -1.08
N THR A 73 -2.43 12.57 -1.01
CA THR A 73 -2.88 13.12 0.27
C THR A 73 -3.87 12.20 0.97
N ALA A 74 -4.72 11.49 0.22
CA ALA A 74 -5.65 10.50 0.75
C ALA A 74 -4.93 9.34 1.46
N HIS A 75 -3.83 8.84 0.92
CA HIS A 75 -3.00 7.82 1.59
C HIS A 75 -2.48 8.29 2.95
N TYR A 76 -2.06 9.55 3.04
CA TYR A 76 -1.63 10.11 4.33
C TYR A 76 -2.78 10.21 5.31
N LEU A 77 -3.95 10.67 4.87
CA LEU A 77 -5.15 10.83 5.68
C LEU A 77 -5.66 9.50 6.26
N HIS A 78 -5.60 8.44 5.48
CA HIS A 78 -5.96 7.10 5.92
C HIS A 78 -4.90 6.47 6.85
N GLY A 79 -3.68 7.03 6.90
CA GLY A 79 -2.59 6.46 7.66
C GLY A 79 -1.98 5.21 7.02
N ASP A 80 -2.07 5.08 5.70
CA ASP A 80 -1.65 3.91 4.93
C ASP A 80 -0.17 3.56 5.16
N THR A 81 0.67 4.57 5.40
CA THR A 81 2.08 4.36 5.76
C THR A 81 2.24 3.50 7.03
N ILE A 82 1.34 3.63 8.01
CA ILE A 82 1.35 2.82 9.23
C ILE A 82 0.92 1.40 8.92
N TYR A 83 -0.19 1.25 8.17
CA TYR A 83 -0.72 -0.05 7.80
C TYR A 83 0.27 -0.84 6.95
N LEU A 84 0.90 -0.19 5.97
CA LEU A 84 1.93 -0.81 5.14
C LEU A 84 3.15 -1.24 5.97
N GLY A 85 3.60 -0.41 6.90
CA GLY A 85 4.69 -0.76 7.82
C GLY A 85 4.35 -1.96 8.71
N LEU A 86 3.12 -2.04 9.21
CA LEU A 86 2.63 -3.17 10.00
C LEU A 86 2.54 -4.45 9.15
N ILE A 87 2.04 -4.34 7.93
CA ILE A 87 1.94 -5.48 6.99
C ILE A 87 3.33 -6.01 6.65
N GLU A 88 4.31 -5.14 6.41
CA GLU A 88 5.68 -5.55 6.16
C GLU A 88 6.31 -6.25 7.38
N LEU A 89 6.04 -5.77 8.59
CA LEU A 89 6.45 -6.45 9.81
C LEU A 89 5.82 -7.85 9.93
N LEU A 90 4.54 -7.95 9.67
CA LEU A 90 3.82 -9.24 9.67
C LEU A 90 4.34 -10.18 8.57
N ARG A 91 4.74 -9.66 7.41
CA ARG A 91 5.37 -10.43 6.34
C ARG A 91 6.67 -11.10 6.79
N VAL A 92 7.46 -10.40 7.59
CA VAL A 92 8.69 -10.96 8.17
C VAL A 92 8.37 -12.05 9.21
N VAL A 93 7.36 -11.82 10.06
CA VAL A 93 6.94 -12.79 11.08
C VAL A 93 6.33 -14.05 10.46
N PHE A 94 5.46 -13.89 9.44
CA PHE A 94 4.76 -14.98 8.77
C PHE A 94 5.34 -15.35 7.41
N TRP A 95 6.64 -15.18 7.24
CA TRP A 95 7.34 -15.41 5.97
C TRP A 95 7.09 -16.81 5.37
N TRP A 96 6.80 -17.80 6.19
CA TRP A 96 6.53 -19.19 5.82
C TRP A 96 5.07 -19.46 5.43
N ASN A 97 4.14 -18.53 5.68
CA ASN A 97 2.71 -18.74 5.47
C ASN A 97 2.28 -18.23 4.08
N PRO A 98 1.93 -19.12 3.12
CA PRO A 98 1.53 -18.70 1.78
C PRO A 98 0.23 -17.89 1.75
N LEU A 99 -0.68 -18.08 2.73
CA LEU A 99 -1.91 -17.30 2.84
C LEU A 99 -1.61 -15.82 3.10
N PHE A 100 -0.50 -15.52 3.80
CA PHE A 100 -0.10 -14.15 4.06
C PHE A 100 0.24 -13.39 2.78
N TYR A 101 0.83 -14.04 1.79
CA TYR A 101 1.14 -13.41 0.49
C TYR A 101 -0.12 -13.05 -0.30
N LEU A 102 -1.12 -13.93 -0.30
CA LEU A 102 -2.42 -13.63 -0.92
C LEU A 102 -3.11 -12.47 -0.22
N PHE A 103 -3.03 -12.44 1.11
CA PHE A 103 -3.58 -11.41 1.95
C PHE A 103 -2.90 -10.05 1.71
N HIS A 104 -1.58 -10.01 1.72
CA HIS A 104 -0.78 -8.82 1.43
C HIS A 104 -1.19 -8.14 0.12
N ARG A 105 -1.36 -8.94 -0.95
CA ARG A 105 -1.82 -8.42 -2.24
C ARG A 105 -3.23 -7.81 -2.16
N LYS A 106 -4.16 -8.47 -1.47
CA LYS A 106 -5.53 -7.96 -1.31
C LYS A 106 -5.60 -6.68 -0.51
N ILE A 107 -4.75 -6.53 0.49
CA ILE A 107 -4.65 -5.30 1.27
C ILE A 107 -4.16 -4.14 0.39
N GLY A 108 -3.14 -4.36 -0.44
CA GLY A 108 -2.65 -3.33 -1.37
C GLY A 108 -3.79 -2.79 -2.25
N ILE A 109 -4.57 -3.68 -2.86
CA ILE A 109 -5.72 -3.30 -3.69
C ILE A 109 -6.74 -2.49 -2.86
N TYR A 110 -7.04 -2.90 -1.64
CA TYR A 110 -8.00 -2.21 -0.77
C TYR A 110 -7.52 -0.82 -0.36
N ILE A 111 -6.23 -0.65 -0.11
CA ILE A 111 -5.62 0.65 0.21
C ILE A 111 -5.78 1.61 -0.97
N GLU A 112 -5.48 1.16 -2.19
CA GLU A 112 -5.64 1.96 -3.41
C GLU A 112 -7.11 2.35 -3.65
N GLU A 113 -8.04 1.39 -3.54
CA GLU A 113 -9.47 1.63 -3.66
C GLU A 113 -9.97 2.67 -2.64
N SER A 114 -9.50 2.57 -1.41
CA SER A 114 -9.86 3.50 -0.34
C SER A 114 -9.33 4.91 -0.59
N ALA A 115 -8.11 5.02 -1.14
CA ALA A 115 -7.51 6.30 -1.51
C ALA A 115 -8.24 6.94 -2.70
N ASP A 116 -8.62 6.14 -3.72
CA ASP A 116 -9.42 6.62 -4.85
C ASP A 116 -10.77 7.19 -4.40
N LEU A 117 -11.47 6.48 -3.52
CA LEU A 117 -12.77 6.93 -2.99
C LEU A 117 -12.65 8.24 -2.22
N LEU A 118 -11.59 8.42 -1.42
CA LEU A 118 -11.38 9.67 -0.69
C LEU A 118 -10.93 10.80 -1.62
N ALA A 119 -10.08 10.52 -2.60
CA ALA A 119 -9.63 11.50 -3.57
C ALA A 119 -10.80 12.04 -4.43
N THR A 120 -11.78 11.18 -4.71
CA THR A 120 -12.95 11.51 -5.54
C THR A 120 -14.19 11.95 -4.74
N GLU A 121 -14.13 12.00 -3.42
CA GLU A 121 -15.26 12.31 -2.54
C GLU A 121 -15.88 13.69 -2.79
N LEU A 122 -15.04 14.67 -3.12
CA LEU A 122 -15.46 16.06 -3.35
C LEU A 122 -15.69 16.40 -4.83
N LEU A 123 -15.43 15.44 -5.74
CA LEU A 123 -15.53 15.61 -7.18
C LEU A 123 -16.97 15.36 -7.65
N ASP A 124 -17.40 16.12 -8.65
CA ASP A 124 -18.64 15.83 -9.37
C ASP A 124 -18.44 14.62 -10.32
N ASP A 125 -19.52 14.19 -10.99
CA ASP A 125 -19.47 13.00 -11.82
C ASP A 125 -18.60 13.18 -13.08
N MET A 126 -18.51 14.42 -13.62
CA MET A 126 -17.63 14.73 -14.76
C MET A 126 -16.17 14.72 -14.30
N GLU A 127 -15.86 15.34 -13.19
CA GLU A 127 -14.52 15.36 -12.59
C GLU A 127 -14.02 13.96 -12.21
N LYS A 128 -14.91 13.07 -11.76
CA LYS A 128 -14.57 11.64 -11.53
C LYS A 128 -14.18 10.94 -12.82
N MET A 129 -14.82 11.24 -13.93
CA MET A 129 -14.42 10.71 -15.23
C MET A 129 -13.03 11.22 -15.64
N GLU A 130 -12.76 12.52 -15.46
CA GLU A 130 -11.43 13.11 -15.72
C GLU A 130 -10.35 12.49 -14.79
N TYR A 131 -10.70 12.25 -13.52
CA TYR A 131 -9.83 11.53 -12.57
C TYR A 131 -9.44 10.14 -13.11
N LEU A 132 -10.40 9.37 -13.62
CA LEU A 132 -10.16 8.05 -14.20
C LEU A 132 -9.25 8.11 -15.44
N GLU A 133 -9.44 9.11 -16.31
CA GLU A 133 -8.56 9.33 -17.46
C GLU A 133 -7.13 9.68 -17.00
N CYS A 134 -7.00 10.55 -16.00
CA CYS A 134 -5.72 10.89 -15.38
C CYS A 134 -5.02 9.65 -14.82
N LEU A 135 -5.73 8.78 -14.10
CA LEU A 135 -5.21 7.55 -13.53
C LEU A 135 -4.63 6.62 -14.60
N VAL A 136 -5.34 6.45 -15.72
CA VAL A 136 -4.85 5.67 -16.87
C VAL A 136 -3.63 6.33 -17.51
N LYS A 137 -3.62 7.66 -17.63
CA LYS A 137 -2.49 8.43 -18.21
C LYS A 137 -1.23 8.27 -17.35
N VAL A 138 -1.35 8.41 -16.02
CA VAL A 138 -0.23 8.21 -15.08
C VAL A 138 0.30 6.79 -15.16
N ALA A 139 -0.57 5.78 -15.17
CA ALA A 139 -0.18 4.39 -15.30
C ALA A 139 0.59 4.12 -16.60
N LYS A 140 0.15 4.67 -17.73
CA LYS A 140 0.87 4.55 -19.03
C LYS A 140 2.25 5.21 -18.99
N GLN A 141 2.37 6.39 -18.39
CA GLN A 141 3.66 7.08 -18.26
C GLN A 141 4.63 6.31 -17.34
N SER A 142 4.12 5.67 -16.29
CA SER A 142 4.90 4.85 -15.37
C SER A 142 5.51 3.62 -16.06
N ILE A 143 4.82 2.98 -16.97
CA ILE A 143 5.30 1.79 -17.72
C ILE A 143 6.45 2.15 -18.67
N HIS A 144 6.50 3.35 -19.20
CA HIS A 144 7.53 3.78 -20.16
C HIS A 144 8.90 4.05 -19.53
N ASN A 145 9.04 4.02 -18.20
CA ASN A 145 10.30 4.18 -17.48
C ASN A 145 10.75 2.89 -16.79
N PRO A 146 11.18 1.85 -17.53
CA PRO A 146 11.47 0.53 -16.96
C PRO A 146 12.70 0.49 -16.05
N LEU A 147 13.52 1.55 -15.99
CA LEU A 147 14.70 1.61 -15.12
C LEU A 147 14.37 1.63 -13.62
N LEU A 148 13.12 1.73 -13.25
CA LEU A 148 12.69 2.02 -11.88
C LEU A 148 11.70 1.02 -11.29
N SER A 149 11.23 0.07 -12.09
CA SER A 149 10.42 -1.06 -11.62
C SER A 149 11.17 -1.98 -10.63
N SER A 150 12.47 -1.78 -10.44
CA SER A 150 13.32 -2.64 -9.61
C SER A 150 13.58 -2.12 -8.19
N SER A 151 13.13 -0.93 -7.84
CA SER A 151 13.23 -0.46 -6.46
C SER A 151 12.04 -1.00 -5.65
N GLY A 152 12.26 -2.12 -4.96
CA GLY A 152 11.27 -2.91 -4.23
C GLY A 152 10.53 -2.22 -3.08
N LEU A 153 10.18 -0.94 -3.24
CA LEU A 153 9.32 -0.16 -2.36
C LEU A 153 8.06 0.37 -3.07
N SER A 154 7.97 0.19 -4.39
CA SER A 154 6.70 0.33 -5.10
C SER A 154 5.95 -0.99 -4.95
N PHE A 155 4.69 -0.96 -4.55
CA PHE A 155 3.74 -2.02 -4.82
C PHE A 155 3.67 -2.14 -6.35
N ASP A 156 4.48 -3.06 -6.84
CA ASP A 156 5.01 -3.07 -8.19
C ASP A 156 3.92 -3.33 -9.21
N GLY A 157 3.88 -2.43 -10.17
CA GLY A 157 3.25 -2.65 -11.45
C GLY A 157 1.75 -2.92 -11.37
N TYR A 158 0.97 -1.86 -11.50
CA TYR A 158 -0.46 -2.01 -11.79
C TYR A 158 -0.65 -3.11 -12.82
N THR A 159 -1.07 -4.28 -12.38
CA THR A 159 -1.55 -5.27 -13.32
C THR A 159 -2.78 -4.66 -14.00
N ASN A 160 -2.97 -4.95 -15.29
CA ASN A 160 -4.16 -4.46 -16.00
C ASN A 160 -5.46 -4.77 -15.23
N SER A 161 -5.49 -5.85 -14.45
CA SER A 161 -6.62 -6.23 -13.60
C SER A 161 -6.83 -5.28 -12.41
N GLU A 162 -5.77 -4.78 -11.78
CA GLU A 162 -5.85 -3.85 -10.64
C GLU A 162 -6.33 -2.47 -11.09
N LEU A 163 -5.79 -1.96 -12.21
CA LEU A 163 -6.25 -0.71 -12.79
C LEU A 163 -7.72 -0.81 -13.23
N THR A 164 -8.13 -1.92 -13.83
CA THR A 164 -9.54 -2.17 -14.20
C THR A 164 -10.43 -2.20 -12.95
N GLN A 165 -9.99 -2.81 -11.87
CA GLN A 165 -10.74 -2.87 -10.62
C GLN A 165 -10.92 -1.48 -10.01
N ARG A 166 -9.86 -0.67 -9.94
CA ARG A 166 -9.93 0.73 -9.49
C ARG A 166 -10.91 1.54 -10.33
N TYR A 167 -10.81 1.41 -11.67
CA TYR A 167 -11.73 2.06 -12.60
C TYR A 167 -13.19 1.68 -12.31
N CYS A 168 -13.50 0.39 -12.19
CA CYS A 168 -14.86 -0.08 -11.90
C CYS A 168 -15.37 0.44 -10.55
N ASN A 169 -14.53 0.50 -9.53
CA ASN A 169 -14.92 0.95 -8.20
C ASN A 169 -15.28 2.44 -8.17
N VAL A 170 -14.52 3.28 -8.87
CA VAL A 170 -14.83 4.71 -8.99
C VAL A 170 -16.09 4.91 -9.82
N MET A 171 -16.25 4.18 -10.95
CA MET A 171 -17.48 4.22 -11.76
C MET A 171 -18.71 3.80 -10.96
N GLU A 172 -18.62 2.75 -10.15
CA GLU A 172 -19.73 2.32 -9.29
C GLU A 172 -20.05 3.35 -8.20
N SER A 173 -19.10 4.20 -7.80
CA SER A 173 -19.33 5.30 -6.86
C SER A 173 -20.15 6.43 -7.46
N ILE A 174 -20.23 6.54 -8.79
CA ILE A 174 -21.10 7.49 -9.50
C ILE A 174 -22.56 7.04 -9.40
N ASP A 175 -22.82 5.73 -9.48
CA ASP A 175 -24.17 5.18 -9.54
C ASP A 175 -24.79 4.88 -8.16
N ALA A 176 -24.01 4.81 -7.08
CA ALA A 176 -24.49 4.37 -5.76
C ALA A 176 -24.15 5.36 -4.62
N PRO A 177 -25.06 5.65 -3.69
CA PRO A 177 -24.78 6.49 -2.52
C PRO A 177 -23.73 5.80 -1.60
N GLN A 178 -22.64 6.51 -1.33
CA GLN A 178 -21.41 6.04 -0.67
C GLN A 178 -21.56 5.52 0.77
N THR A 179 -22.67 5.73 1.45
CA THR A 179 -22.74 5.59 2.91
C THR A 179 -22.74 4.15 3.46
N SER A 180 -23.06 3.16 2.65
CA SER A 180 -23.23 1.77 3.13
C SER A 180 -21.98 0.88 2.93
N ARG A 181 -21.12 1.20 1.96
CA ARG A 181 -19.99 0.35 1.56
C ARG A 181 -18.79 0.43 2.50
N ARG A 182 -18.46 1.64 2.98
CA ARG A 182 -17.27 1.91 3.81
C ARG A 182 -17.24 1.06 5.10
N LYS A 183 -18.39 0.91 5.77
CA LYS A 183 -18.47 0.14 7.03
C LYS A 183 -18.35 -1.38 6.81
N ARG A 184 -18.88 -1.90 5.71
CA ARG A 184 -18.86 -3.35 5.43
C ARG A 184 -17.45 -3.86 5.11
N GLY A 185 -16.62 -3.08 4.40
CA GLY A 185 -15.23 -3.41 4.10
C GLY A 185 -14.33 -3.47 5.33
N GLN A 186 -14.47 -2.51 6.25
CA GLN A 186 -13.67 -2.47 7.49
C GLN A 186 -13.90 -3.70 8.39
N TYR A 187 -15.14 -4.13 8.56
CA TYR A 187 -15.46 -5.31 9.37
C TYR A 187 -14.98 -6.62 8.70
N GLY A 188 -15.09 -6.72 7.39
CA GLY A 188 -14.56 -7.86 6.63
C GLY A 188 -13.04 -7.99 6.77
N PHE A 189 -12.34 -6.87 6.74
CA PHE A 189 -10.89 -6.82 6.92
C PHE A 189 -10.47 -7.28 8.33
N VAL A 190 -11.10 -6.75 9.37
CA VAL A 190 -10.81 -7.13 10.76
C VAL A 190 -11.13 -8.62 11.00
N ALA A 191 -12.28 -9.10 10.51
CA ALA A 191 -12.66 -10.51 10.61
C ALA A 191 -11.66 -11.43 9.91
N MET A 192 -11.17 -11.04 8.71
CA MET A 192 -10.17 -11.81 7.98
C MET A 192 -8.81 -11.81 8.70
N MET A 193 -8.40 -10.70 9.31
CA MET A 193 -7.17 -10.64 10.14
C MET A 193 -7.26 -11.58 11.33
N LEU A 194 -8.38 -11.58 12.03
CA LEU A 194 -8.61 -12.49 13.16
C LEU A 194 -8.62 -13.96 12.72
N LEU A 195 -9.22 -14.26 11.56
CA LEU A 195 -9.24 -15.61 11.00
C LEU A 195 -7.83 -16.10 10.63
N VAL A 196 -7.03 -15.26 9.98
CA VAL A 196 -5.65 -15.61 9.58
C VAL A 196 -4.75 -15.81 10.80
N THR A 197 -4.88 -14.97 11.83
CA THR A 197 -4.12 -15.15 13.09
C THR A 197 -4.57 -16.41 13.83
N PHE A 198 -5.85 -16.71 13.86
CA PHE A 198 -6.39 -17.93 14.49
C PHE A 198 -5.92 -19.19 13.75
N LEU A 199 -6.02 -19.23 12.43
CA LEU A 199 -5.53 -20.36 11.61
C LEU A 199 -4.01 -20.53 11.75
N SER A 200 -3.27 -19.46 11.80
CA SER A 200 -1.80 -19.51 12.00
C SER A 200 -1.44 -20.08 13.37
N TYR A 201 -2.23 -19.74 14.40
CA TYR A 201 -2.06 -20.29 15.73
C TYR A 201 -2.44 -21.78 15.80
N ALA A 202 -3.54 -22.18 15.16
CA ALA A 202 -4.00 -23.55 15.11
C ALA A 202 -3.02 -24.52 14.42
N VAL A 203 -2.32 -24.04 13.37
CA VAL A 203 -1.31 -24.83 12.64
C VAL A 203 0.00 -24.99 13.43
N VAL A 204 0.31 -24.06 14.35
CA VAL A 204 1.58 -24.09 15.13
C VAL A 204 1.45 -24.93 16.42
N ILE A 205 0.24 -25.23 16.90
CA ILE A 205 0.03 -25.81 18.26
C ILE A 205 -0.08 -27.34 18.29
N GLU A 206 0.09 -28.07 17.21
CA GLU A 206 0.33 -29.50 17.31
C GLU A 206 1.77 -29.87 16.92
N PRO A 207 2.74 -29.78 17.82
CA PRO A 207 3.75 -30.83 17.81
C PRO A 207 2.97 -32.08 18.26
N THR A 208 2.66 -32.98 17.33
CA THR A 208 2.40 -34.37 17.67
C THR A 208 3.46 -34.75 18.67
N SER A 209 3.06 -34.93 19.95
CA SER A 209 3.85 -35.69 20.89
C SER A 209 4.01 -37.05 20.22
N LEU A 210 5.16 -37.26 19.60
CA LEU A 210 5.66 -38.58 19.32
C LEU A 210 5.77 -39.21 20.71
N ASP A 211 4.73 -39.93 21.08
CA ASP A 211 4.78 -40.90 22.19
C ASP A 211 5.87 -41.88 21.76
N LEU A 212 7.09 -41.59 22.15
CA LEU A 212 8.17 -42.57 22.17
C LEU A 212 7.71 -43.64 23.18
N PRO A 213 7.57 -44.89 22.75
CA PRO A 213 7.22 -45.95 23.66
C PRO A 213 8.27 -45.97 24.78
N ALA A 214 7.79 -45.83 26.00
CA ALA A 214 8.61 -45.71 27.24
C ALA A 214 9.24 -47.02 27.70
N ASP A 215 9.38 -48.03 26.84
CA ASP A 215 9.89 -49.33 27.21
C ASP A 215 10.93 -49.84 26.18
N GLU A 216 12.12 -49.28 26.22
CA GLU A 216 13.37 -50.05 26.00
C GLU A 216 14.50 -49.46 26.83
N PRO A 217 14.75 -50.01 28.05
CA PRO A 217 16.00 -49.79 28.71
C PRO A 217 17.05 -50.71 28.04
N ASN A 218 18.11 -50.14 27.50
CA ASN A 218 19.33 -50.81 27.06
C ASN A 218 19.58 -50.95 25.55
N ALA A 219 19.64 -49.89 24.81
CA ALA A 219 20.22 -49.96 23.48
C ALA A 219 21.22 -48.81 23.12
N PHE A 220 21.91 -48.27 24.11
CA PHE A 220 23.07 -47.43 23.83
C PHE A 220 24.20 -47.64 24.86
N SER A 221 24.76 -48.86 24.86
CA SER A 221 26.13 -49.06 25.35
C SER A 221 27.10 -48.75 24.17
N ILE A 222 27.57 -47.54 24.08
CA ILE A 222 28.69 -47.18 23.20
C ILE A 222 29.94 -47.82 23.86
N PRO A 223 30.64 -48.77 23.21
CA PRO A 223 31.91 -49.23 23.72
C PRO A 223 32.94 -48.11 23.58
N CYS A 224 33.44 -47.66 24.70
CA CYS A 224 34.57 -46.77 24.82
C CYS A 224 35.79 -47.51 24.27
N LEU A 225 36.15 -47.33 22.98
CA LEU A 225 37.41 -47.79 22.44
C LEU A 225 38.48 -46.76 22.75
N LEU A 226 39.30 -47.16 23.71
CA LEU A 226 40.62 -46.66 24.07
C LEU A 226 41.44 -46.22 22.88
N TYR A 227 41.92 -45.03 22.94
CA TYR A 227 43.12 -44.59 22.22
C TYR A 227 44.34 -44.90 23.11
N THR A 228 45.15 -45.82 22.68
CA THR A 228 46.60 -45.92 22.98
C THR A 228 47.36 -45.53 21.75
#